data_79c1474ee8c6ee8eb6a6e6c33fe164c7
#
_entry.id   79c1474ee8c6ee8eb6a6e6c33fe164c7
#
_cell.length_a   1.000
_cell.length_b   1.000
_cell.length_c   1.000
_cell.angle_alpha   90.00
_cell.angle_beta   90.00
_cell.angle_gamma   90.00
#
_symmetry.space_group_name_H-M   'P 1'
#
loop_
_entity.id
_entity.type
_entity.pdbx_description
1 polymer ?
#
loop_
_entity_poly.entity_id
_entity_poly.type
_entity_poly.pdbx_seq_one_letter_code
_entity_poly.pdbx_strand_id
1 'polypeptide(L)'
;MIIRKRIWPRTLSDFFSMTFILTIIPIIYWFQLWVVLPAIHEHGSLPYILHFLFGNFIMLNIVGNFTYIIFCDTSTRRDIMPISAANTKDGWRLCASCETLAPPRSWHCPTCNICILKRDHHCIFTGCCIGHYNHRYFIMFLLYLFVATTYSFCYNNLFIWNRMQFEFPMSFIKIIFPLAIFIFGFDGTTNQFYLILYIVSAVGMLYTGVLCIYHFCLVLNGNIANESNKKIHIYNLGWKQNVKEVLGNRWYLTWTLPYIKSQLPHNDKLYKFKKILQ
;
A
#
# COMPACT_ATOMS: atom_id res chain seq x y z
N MET A 1 8.54 1.05 -17.86
CA MET A 1 7.21 1.32 -17.25
C MET A 1 6.39 2.10 -18.26
N ILE A 2 5.14 1.71 -18.56
CA ILE A 2 4.20 2.53 -19.34
C ILE A 2 3.43 3.39 -18.37
N ILE A 3 3.29 4.66 -18.67
CA ILE A 3 2.63 5.64 -17.80
C ILE A 3 1.11 5.58 -18.05
N ARG A 4 0.35 5.60 -16.96
CA ARG A 4 -1.11 5.63 -16.97
C ARG A 4 -1.62 6.94 -17.58
N LYS A 5 -2.59 6.85 -18.49
CA LYS A 5 -3.13 8.03 -19.20
C LYS A 5 -3.83 9.04 -18.27
N ARG A 6 -4.46 8.58 -17.19
CA ARG A 6 -5.18 9.45 -16.25
C ARG A 6 -4.72 9.16 -14.82
N ILE A 7 -4.13 10.15 -14.17
CA ILE A 7 -3.53 10.06 -12.83
C ILE A 7 -4.51 10.51 -11.74
N TRP A 8 -5.39 11.46 -12.04
CA TRP A 8 -6.32 12.06 -11.10
C TRP A 8 -7.36 11.07 -10.56
N PRO A 9 -7.75 11.20 -9.27
CA PRO A 9 -8.82 10.42 -8.66
C PRO A 9 -10.13 10.57 -9.46
N ARG A 10 -10.98 9.54 -9.40
CA ARG A 10 -12.21 9.47 -10.21
C ARG A 10 -13.48 9.67 -9.38
N THR A 11 -13.40 9.39 -8.10
CA THR A 11 -14.51 9.53 -7.14
C THR A 11 -14.11 10.48 -6.03
N LEU A 12 -15.09 11.03 -5.32
CA LEU A 12 -14.83 11.83 -4.12
C LEU A 12 -14.15 11.02 -3.04
N SER A 13 -14.48 9.72 -2.91
CA SER A 13 -13.81 8.81 -1.99
C SER A 13 -12.32 8.67 -2.30
N ASP A 14 -11.96 8.47 -3.58
CA ASP A 14 -10.55 8.43 -4.01
C ASP A 14 -9.84 9.75 -3.68
N PHE A 15 -10.51 10.88 -3.97
CA PHE A 15 -9.94 12.21 -3.74
C PHE A 15 -9.63 12.45 -2.25
N PHE A 16 -10.61 12.23 -1.37
CA PHE A 16 -10.42 12.46 0.06
C PHE A 16 -9.41 11.48 0.68
N SER A 17 -9.48 10.19 0.30
CA SER A 17 -8.55 9.18 0.81
C SER A 17 -7.12 9.43 0.35
N MET A 18 -6.91 9.81 -0.91
CA MET A 18 -5.60 10.15 -1.45
C MET A 18 -5.05 11.43 -0.81
N THR A 19 -5.89 12.47 -0.65
CA THR A 19 -5.51 13.71 0.04
C THR A 19 -5.11 13.43 1.49
N PHE A 20 -5.87 12.59 2.19
CA PHE A 20 -5.54 12.18 3.56
C PHE A 20 -4.14 11.55 3.65
N ILE A 21 -3.82 10.60 2.79
CA ILE A 21 -2.47 9.98 2.77
C ILE A 21 -1.38 10.99 2.43
N LEU A 22 -1.62 11.85 1.44
CA LEU A 22 -0.65 12.86 1.00
C LEU A 22 -0.40 13.95 2.06
N THR A 23 -1.32 14.15 3.00
CA THR A 23 -1.17 15.12 4.11
C THR A 23 -0.64 14.46 5.37
N ILE A 24 -1.17 13.31 5.78
CA ILE A 24 -0.84 12.71 7.07
C ILE A 24 0.58 12.13 7.10
N ILE A 25 1.07 11.54 6.00
CA ILE A 25 2.41 10.96 5.95
C ILE A 25 3.50 12.04 6.16
N PRO A 26 3.51 13.19 5.44
CA PRO A 26 4.46 14.25 5.70
C PRO A 26 4.36 14.86 7.10
N ILE A 27 3.14 14.98 7.65
CA ILE A 27 2.94 15.50 9.01
C ILE A 27 3.57 14.56 10.05
N ILE A 28 3.31 13.25 9.97
CA ILE A 28 3.91 12.27 10.89
C ILE A 28 5.43 12.21 10.70
N TYR A 29 5.91 12.25 9.46
CA TYR A 29 7.34 12.27 9.17
C TYR A 29 8.03 13.50 9.78
N TRP A 30 7.46 14.72 9.61
CA TRP A 30 7.94 15.93 10.24
C TRP A 30 7.93 15.80 11.77
N PHE A 31 6.81 15.38 12.34
CA PHE A 31 6.67 15.21 13.79
C PHE A 31 7.74 14.26 14.34
N GLN A 32 7.97 13.15 13.64
CA GLN A 32 8.91 12.13 14.07
C GLN A 32 10.37 12.62 14.08
N LEU A 33 10.81 13.34 13.04
CA LEU A 33 12.20 13.72 12.90
C LEU A 33 12.57 15.05 13.58
N TRP A 34 11.62 15.98 13.69
CA TRP A 34 11.91 17.32 14.22
C TRP A 34 11.32 17.60 15.62
N VAL A 35 10.43 16.75 16.10
CA VAL A 35 9.85 16.90 17.44
C VAL A 35 10.22 15.73 18.34
N VAL A 36 9.91 14.50 17.92
CA VAL A 36 10.08 13.31 18.77
C VAL A 36 11.55 12.90 18.88
N LEU A 37 12.26 12.80 17.76
CA LEU A 37 13.65 12.34 17.72
C LEU A 37 14.60 13.21 18.57
N PRO A 38 14.61 14.56 18.44
CA PRO A 38 15.48 15.42 19.27
C PRO A 38 15.05 15.47 20.73
N ALA A 39 13.81 15.10 21.07
CA ALA A 39 13.35 15.01 22.45
C ALA A 39 13.84 13.74 23.18
N ILE A 40 14.21 12.69 22.42
CA ILE A 40 14.64 11.40 22.96
C ILE A 40 16.17 11.23 22.88
N HIS A 41 16.79 11.70 21.80
CA HIS A 41 18.21 11.57 21.53
C HIS A 41 18.87 12.92 21.39
N GLU A 42 20.05 13.07 21.99
CA GLU A 42 20.87 14.27 21.88
C GLU A 42 21.27 14.51 20.42
N HIS A 43 21.09 15.76 19.97
CA HIS A 43 21.38 16.15 18.60
C HIS A 43 22.83 15.87 18.22
N GLY A 44 23.05 15.20 17.10
CA GLY A 44 24.40 14.83 16.63
C GLY A 44 24.96 13.55 17.27
N SER A 45 24.29 12.94 18.23
CA SER A 45 24.66 11.62 18.76
C SER A 45 24.53 10.52 17.71
N LEU A 46 25.28 9.44 17.85
CA LEU A 46 25.18 8.30 16.92
C LEU A 46 23.76 7.72 16.82
N PRO A 47 23.00 7.50 17.91
CA PRO A 47 21.60 7.09 17.81
C PRO A 47 20.74 8.09 17.04
N TYR A 48 20.88 9.39 17.30
CA TYR A 48 20.16 10.42 16.55
C TYR A 48 20.39 10.31 15.04
N ILE A 49 21.66 10.21 14.63
CA ILE A 49 22.05 10.13 13.21
C ILE A 49 21.47 8.85 12.57
N LEU A 50 21.59 7.69 13.24
CA LEU A 50 21.08 6.43 12.72
C LEU A 50 19.55 6.46 12.55
N HIS A 51 18.82 6.97 13.53
CA HIS A 51 17.37 7.10 13.44
C HIS A 51 16.92 8.13 12.39
N PHE A 52 17.65 9.23 12.26
CA PHE A 52 17.40 10.23 11.23
C PHE A 52 17.58 9.64 9.82
N LEU A 53 18.66 8.91 9.58
CA LEU A 53 18.92 8.23 8.30
C LEU A 53 17.87 7.15 8.02
N PHE A 54 17.50 6.38 9.03
CA PHE A 54 16.46 5.35 8.91
C PHE A 54 15.09 5.93 8.56
N GLY A 55 14.67 7.01 9.20
CA GLY A 55 13.42 7.71 8.90
C GLY A 55 13.39 8.26 7.47
N ASN A 56 14.50 8.83 6.99
CA ASN A 56 14.65 9.29 5.61
C ASN A 56 14.59 8.13 4.60
N PHE A 57 15.24 7.00 4.92
CA PHE A 57 15.19 5.79 4.10
C PHE A 57 13.76 5.24 3.97
N ILE A 58 13.01 5.17 5.08
CA ILE A 58 11.61 4.75 5.06
C ILE A 58 10.77 5.71 4.20
N MET A 59 10.92 7.02 4.39
CA MET A 59 10.16 8.02 3.64
C MET A 59 10.45 7.96 2.14
N LEU A 60 11.70 7.79 1.74
CA LEU A 60 12.10 7.57 0.34
C LEU A 60 11.37 6.37 -0.27
N ASN A 61 11.28 5.26 0.46
CA ASN A 61 10.60 4.06 0.01
C ASN A 61 9.07 4.23 -0.05
N ILE A 62 8.46 4.91 0.91
CA ILE A 62 7.03 5.22 0.90
C ILE A 62 6.70 6.07 -0.33
N VAL A 63 7.35 7.21 -0.49
CA VAL A 63 7.10 8.15 -1.59
C VAL A 63 7.39 7.51 -2.94
N GLY A 64 8.52 6.82 -3.06
CA GLY A 64 8.91 6.18 -4.32
C GLY A 64 7.94 5.09 -4.75
N ASN A 65 7.56 4.16 -3.85
CA ASN A 65 6.60 3.12 -4.18
C ASN A 65 5.21 3.70 -4.48
N PHE A 66 4.74 4.69 -3.71
CA PHE A 66 3.47 5.38 -3.95
C PHE A 66 3.45 6.04 -5.34
N THR A 67 4.52 6.72 -5.71
CA THR A 67 4.70 7.32 -7.04
C THR A 67 4.60 6.27 -8.15
N TYR A 68 5.31 5.15 -8.01
CA TYR A 68 5.23 4.07 -8.99
C TYR A 68 3.83 3.45 -9.09
N ILE A 69 3.07 3.32 -8.00
CA ILE A 69 1.69 2.83 -8.03
C ILE A 69 0.83 3.74 -8.89
N ILE A 70 0.89 5.05 -8.65
CA ILE A 70 0.04 6.04 -9.33
C ILE A 70 0.34 6.12 -10.82
N PHE A 71 1.62 6.13 -11.18
CA PHE A 71 2.02 6.33 -12.58
C PHE A 71 2.03 5.06 -13.42
N CYS A 72 2.11 3.87 -12.82
CA CYS A 72 2.18 2.62 -13.58
C CYS A 72 0.84 2.23 -14.22
N ASP A 73 0.84 2.04 -15.54
CA ASP A 73 -0.32 1.48 -16.24
C ASP A 73 -0.36 -0.05 -16.10
N THR A 74 -1.39 -0.54 -15.44
CA THR A 74 -1.65 -1.98 -15.24
C THR A 74 -2.89 -2.47 -16.00
N SER A 75 -3.35 -1.70 -17.00
CA SER A 75 -4.47 -2.07 -17.86
C SER A 75 -4.11 -3.20 -18.83
N THR A 76 -5.14 -3.88 -19.33
CA THR A 76 -5.00 -4.92 -20.36
C THR A 76 -4.74 -4.38 -21.76
N ARG A 77 -4.61 -3.06 -21.94
CA ARG A 77 -4.41 -2.41 -23.27
C ARG A 77 -3.19 -2.92 -24.02
N ARG A 78 -2.22 -3.52 -23.33
CA ARG A 78 -1.02 -4.11 -23.94
C ARG A 78 -1.27 -5.49 -24.55
N ASP A 79 -2.27 -6.19 -24.01
CA ASP A 79 -2.56 -7.59 -24.35
C ASP A 79 -3.93 -7.71 -25.04
N ILE A 80 -4.31 -6.67 -25.82
CA ILE A 80 -5.58 -6.69 -26.57
C ILE A 80 -5.49 -7.72 -27.68
N MET A 81 -6.39 -8.70 -27.66
CA MET A 81 -6.61 -9.65 -28.75
C MET A 81 -7.88 -9.30 -29.51
N PRO A 82 -7.88 -9.43 -30.84
CA PRO A 82 -9.10 -9.29 -31.62
C PRO A 82 -10.12 -10.37 -31.23
N ILE A 83 -11.40 -10.02 -31.26
CA ILE A 83 -12.53 -10.89 -30.88
C ILE A 83 -12.53 -12.19 -31.70
N SER A 84 -12.07 -12.14 -32.95
CA SER A 84 -11.92 -13.32 -33.82
C SER A 84 -10.98 -14.40 -33.29
N ALA A 85 -10.10 -14.08 -32.35
CA ALA A 85 -9.19 -15.03 -31.71
C ALA A 85 -9.77 -15.67 -30.43
N ALA A 86 -11.02 -15.36 -30.07
CA ALA A 86 -11.66 -15.80 -28.81
C ALA A 86 -11.76 -17.32 -28.66
N ASN A 87 -11.94 -18.04 -29.76
CA ASN A 87 -12.16 -19.47 -29.74
C ASN A 87 -10.91 -20.31 -29.53
N THR A 88 -9.74 -19.69 -29.36
CA THR A 88 -8.45 -20.40 -29.37
C THR A 88 -7.69 -20.41 -28.05
N LYS A 89 -8.13 -19.65 -27.04
CA LYS A 89 -7.38 -19.57 -25.75
C LYS A 89 -8.29 -19.76 -24.54
N ASP A 90 -8.01 -20.82 -23.80
CA ASP A 90 -8.70 -21.16 -22.55
C ASP A 90 -8.62 -20.02 -21.51
N GLY A 91 -9.76 -19.73 -20.89
CA GLY A 91 -9.87 -18.75 -19.81
C GLY A 91 -9.96 -17.28 -20.22
N TRP A 92 -9.90 -16.97 -21.52
CA TRP A 92 -10.20 -15.63 -22.03
C TRP A 92 -11.69 -15.36 -22.04
N ARG A 93 -12.09 -14.12 -21.82
CA ARG A 93 -13.49 -13.74 -21.79
C ARG A 93 -13.70 -12.37 -22.40
N LEU A 94 -14.85 -12.21 -23.06
CA LEU A 94 -15.27 -10.93 -23.60
C LEU A 94 -15.67 -9.99 -22.46
N CYS A 95 -15.14 -8.78 -22.46
CA CYS A 95 -15.59 -7.70 -21.62
C CYS A 95 -16.54 -6.81 -22.44
N ALA A 96 -17.83 -6.82 -22.14
CA ALA A 96 -18.83 -6.03 -22.86
C ALA A 96 -18.56 -4.51 -22.73
N SER A 97 -18.09 -4.05 -21.56
CA SER A 97 -17.82 -2.61 -21.35
C SER A 97 -16.57 -2.10 -22.09
N CYS A 98 -15.61 -2.97 -22.39
CA CYS A 98 -14.37 -2.61 -23.10
C CYS A 98 -14.40 -3.07 -24.56
N GLU A 99 -15.37 -3.90 -24.95
CA GLU A 99 -15.51 -4.54 -26.26
C GLU A 99 -14.22 -5.28 -26.71
N THR A 100 -13.50 -5.85 -25.73
CA THR A 100 -12.22 -6.52 -25.93
C THR A 100 -12.17 -7.83 -25.17
N LEU A 101 -11.32 -8.74 -25.65
CA LEU A 101 -11.00 -9.97 -24.93
C LEU A 101 -10.07 -9.65 -23.76
N ALA A 102 -10.53 -9.99 -22.56
CA ALA A 102 -9.76 -9.87 -21.32
C ALA A 102 -9.08 -11.21 -21.02
N PRO A 103 -7.76 -11.22 -20.78
CA PRO A 103 -7.02 -12.43 -20.43
C PRO A 103 -7.45 -12.98 -19.06
N PRO A 104 -7.11 -14.23 -18.72
CA PRO A 104 -7.34 -14.80 -17.41
C PRO A 104 -6.83 -13.89 -16.30
N ARG A 105 -7.48 -13.92 -15.12
CA ARG A 105 -7.19 -13.07 -13.95
C ARG A 105 -7.40 -11.57 -14.16
N SER A 106 -7.92 -11.16 -15.32
CA SER A 106 -8.20 -9.73 -15.62
C SER A 106 -9.67 -9.41 -15.37
N TRP A 107 -9.96 -8.26 -14.80
CA TRP A 107 -11.31 -7.84 -14.46
C TRP A 107 -11.54 -6.38 -14.83
N HIS A 108 -12.75 -6.08 -15.33
CA HIS A 108 -13.17 -4.71 -15.54
C HIS A 108 -13.31 -4.00 -14.19
N CYS A 109 -12.78 -2.79 -14.11
CA CYS A 109 -13.00 -1.91 -12.96
C CYS A 109 -13.98 -0.81 -13.37
N PRO A 110 -15.19 -0.73 -12.78
CA PRO A 110 -16.16 0.31 -13.12
C PRO A 110 -15.64 1.72 -12.79
N THR A 111 -14.92 1.90 -11.69
CA THR A 111 -14.31 3.18 -11.32
C THR A 111 -13.23 3.60 -12.32
N CYS A 112 -12.33 2.69 -12.70
CA CYS A 112 -11.30 2.98 -13.70
C CYS A 112 -11.82 2.95 -15.14
N ASN A 113 -13.00 2.39 -15.38
CA ASN A 113 -13.62 2.15 -16.67
C ASN A 113 -12.68 1.49 -17.68
N ILE A 114 -12.00 0.42 -17.23
CA ILE A 114 -11.04 -0.34 -18.02
C ILE A 114 -10.77 -1.71 -17.40
N CYS A 115 -10.42 -2.70 -18.22
CA CYS A 115 -9.92 -3.99 -17.76
C CYS A 115 -8.49 -3.87 -17.22
N ILE A 116 -8.25 -4.46 -16.06
CA ILE A 116 -6.96 -4.46 -15.36
C ILE A 116 -6.41 -5.87 -15.36
N LEU A 117 -5.15 -6.03 -15.76
CA LEU A 117 -4.44 -7.31 -15.78
C LEU A 117 -4.13 -7.78 -14.35
N LYS A 118 -4.49 -9.05 -14.03
CA LYS A 118 -4.34 -9.63 -12.69
C LYS A 118 -4.86 -8.66 -11.63
N ARG A 119 -6.11 -8.21 -11.77
CA ARG A 119 -6.70 -7.17 -10.94
C ARG A 119 -6.92 -7.66 -9.52
N ASP A 120 -6.20 -7.07 -8.57
CA ASP A 120 -6.39 -7.33 -7.15
C ASP A 120 -7.62 -6.55 -6.63
N HIS A 121 -7.52 -5.23 -6.57
CA HIS A 121 -8.60 -4.34 -6.14
C HIS A 121 -8.46 -2.92 -6.74
N HIS A 122 -9.47 -2.08 -6.55
CA HIS A 122 -9.37 -0.64 -6.74
C HIS A 122 -9.01 -0.01 -5.39
N CYS A 123 -7.88 0.68 -5.32
CA CYS A 123 -7.37 1.26 -4.09
C CYS A 123 -7.73 2.75 -4.03
N ILE A 124 -8.61 3.11 -3.08
CA ILE A 124 -9.06 4.50 -2.88
C ILE A 124 -7.91 5.41 -2.45
N PHE A 125 -6.93 4.90 -1.69
CA PHE A 125 -5.78 5.68 -1.21
C PHE A 125 -4.79 6.05 -2.32
N THR A 126 -4.80 5.33 -3.44
CA THR A 126 -3.94 5.60 -4.59
C THR A 126 -4.71 6.07 -5.81
N GLY A 127 -6.06 6.14 -5.73
CA GLY A 127 -6.95 6.55 -6.81
C GLY A 127 -6.84 5.67 -8.06
N CYS A 128 -6.41 4.39 -7.92
CA CYS A 128 -6.23 3.48 -9.05
C CYS A 128 -6.32 2.00 -8.66
N CYS A 129 -6.45 1.15 -9.68
CA CYS A 129 -6.41 -0.28 -9.46
C CYS A 129 -4.98 -0.78 -9.20
N ILE A 130 -4.90 -1.74 -8.29
CA ILE A 130 -3.73 -2.59 -8.10
C ILE A 130 -3.90 -3.80 -8.99
N GLY A 131 -2.86 -4.08 -9.80
CA GLY A 131 -2.83 -5.18 -10.76
C GLY A 131 -1.40 -5.59 -11.08
N HIS A 132 -1.19 -6.38 -12.14
CA HIS A 132 0.06 -7.06 -12.45
C HIS A 132 1.32 -6.17 -12.35
N TYR A 133 1.30 -5.00 -12.97
CA TYR A 133 2.52 -4.19 -13.13
C TYR A 133 2.83 -3.27 -11.96
N ASN A 134 1.84 -2.95 -11.10
CA ASN A 134 2.03 -2.12 -9.92
C ASN A 134 1.86 -2.86 -8.59
N HIS A 135 1.55 -4.16 -8.61
CA HIS A 135 1.36 -4.98 -7.41
C HIS A 135 2.60 -4.99 -6.51
N ARG A 136 3.81 -5.11 -7.09
CA ARG A 136 5.06 -5.03 -6.36
C ARG A 136 5.18 -3.76 -5.52
N TYR A 137 4.92 -2.63 -6.15
CA TYR A 137 5.02 -1.33 -5.51
C TYR A 137 3.99 -1.16 -4.40
N PHE A 138 2.79 -1.71 -4.58
CA PHE A 138 1.77 -1.72 -3.54
C PHE A 138 2.20 -2.55 -2.32
N ILE A 139 2.75 -3.74 -2.51
CA ILE A 139 3.24 -4.59 -1.41
C ILE A 139 4.37 -3.89 -0.65
N MET A 140 5.33 -3.27 -1.36
CA MET A 140 6.43 -2.54 -0.73
C MET A 140 5.93 -1.26 -0.02
N PHE A 141 5.03 -0.52 -0.63
CA PHE A 141 4.40 0.64 0.00
C PHE A 141 3.72 0.27 1.32
N LEU A 142 2.94 -0.80 1.32
CA LEU A 142 2.24 -1.29 2.50
C LEU A 142 3.21 -1.75 3.60
N LEU A 143 4.28 -2.46 3.23
CA LEU A 143 5.33 -2.87 4.16
C LEU A 143 6.00 -1.66 4.81
N TYR A 144 6.41 -0.67 4.01
CA TYR A 144 7.08 0.52 4.55
C TYR A 144 6.15 1.40 5.36
N LEU A 145 4.86 1.46 5.03
CA LEU A 145 3.87 2.11 5.89
C LEU A 145 3.74 1.40 7.24
N PHE A 146 3.70 0.07 7.25
CA PHE A 146 3.64 -0.69 8.49
C PHE A 146 4.90 -0.48 9.33
N VAL A 147 6.09 -0.52 8.74
CA VAL A 147 7.35 -0.24 9.44
C VAL A 147 7.36 1.19 9.99
N ALA A 148 6.95 2.18 9.18
CA ALA A 148 6.88 3.59 9.59
C ALA A 148 5.92 3.82 10.75
N THR A 149 4.71 3.28 10.66
CA THR A 149 3.69 3.46 11.70
C THR A 149 4.05 2.73 13.00
N THR A 150 4.65 1.54 12.90
CA THR A 150 5.17 0.81 14.07
C THR A 150 6.31 1.57 14.74
N TYR A 151 7.27 2.04 13.94
CA TYR A 151 8.38 2.86 14.44
C TYR A 151 7.87 4.14 15.11
N SER A 152 6.96 4.87 14.43
CA SER A 152 6.34 6.07 14.98
C SER A 152 5.58 5.79 16.27
N PHE A 153 4.80 4.72 16.33
CA PHE A 153 4.07 4.33 17.52
C PHE A 153 5.00 4.09 18.72
N CYS A 154 6.08 3.33 18.53
CA CYS A 154 7.04 3.03 19.61
C CYS A 154 7.70 4.31 20.15
N TYR A 155 8.19 5.18 19.26
CA TYR A 155 8.85 6.43 19.66
C TYR A 155 7.86 7.45 20.24
N ASN A 156 6.69 7.59 19.65
CA ASN A 156 5.64 8.46 20.17
C ASN A 156 5.14 7.99 21.54
N ASN A 157 5.09 6.69 21.78
CA ASN A 157 4.76 6.15 23.08
C ASN A 157 5.75 6.66 24.15
N LEU A 158 7.06 6.53 23.91
CA LEU A 158 8.07 7.05 24.84
C LEU A 158 7.96 8.58 25.03
N PHE A 159 7.76 9.33 23.94
CA PHE A 159 7.65 10.78 23.96
C PHE A 159 6.43 11.26 24.73
N ILE A 160 5.25 10.66 24.51
CA ILE A 160 3.99 11.07 25.13
C ILE A 160 3.98 10.77 26.61
N TRP A 161 4.39 9.56 27.01
CA TRP A 161 4.39 9.16 28.43
C TRP A 161 5.37 9.98 29.27
N ASN A 162 6.48 10.41 28.70
CA ASN A 162 7.43 11.30 29.41
C ASN A 162 6.91 12.74 29.53
N ARG A 163 5.94 13.15 28.68
CA ARG A 163 5.49 14.54 28.58
C ARG A 163 4.12 14.79 29.20
N MET A 164 3.24 13.81 29.22
CA MET A 164 1.88 13.95 29.73
C MET A 164 1.77 13.37 31.13
N GLN A 165 1.30 14.21 32.06
CA GLN A 165 0.82 13.72 33.37
C GLN A 165 -0.59 13.16 33.18
N PHE A 166 -0.80 11.93 33.63
CA PHE A 166 -2.09 11.26 33.54
C PHE A 166 -2.99 11.68 34.71
N GLU A 167 -4.06 12.39 34.39
CA GLU A 167 -5.09 12.82 35.34
C GLU A 167 -6.42 12.13 34.98
N PHE A 168 -6.93 11.29 35.90
CA PHE A 168 -8.25 10.67 35.74
C PHE A 168 -9.35 11.67 36.17
N PRO A 169 -10.49 11.81 35.44
CA PRO A 169 -10.87 11.09 34.20
C PRO A 169 -10.45 11.80 32.90
N MET A 170 -9.87 13.02 33.00
CA MET A 170 -9.69 13.92 31.87
C MET A 170 -8.77 13.34 30.78
N SER A 171 -7.70 12.64 31.18
CA SER A 171 -6.79 12.04 30.21
C SER A 171 -7.47 10.94 29.38
N PHE A 172 -8.39 10.18 29.95
CA PHE A 172 -9.19 9.20 29.20
C PHE A 172 -10.11 9.87 28.18
N ILE A 173 -10.77 10.98 28.56
CA ILE A 173 -11.62 11.75 27.64
C ILE A 173 -10.80 12.29 26.47
N LYS A 174 -9.59 12.80 26.74
CA LYS A 174 -8.64 13.29 25.72
C LYS A 174 -8.19 12.20 24.75
N ILE A 175 -8.04 10.95 25.21
CA ILE A 175 -7.66 9.81 24.39
C ILE A 175 -8.85 9.30 23.55
N ILE A 176 -10.05 9.25 24.13
CA ILE A 176 -11.25 8.72 23.44
C ILE A 176 -11.80 9.71 22.41
N PHE A 177 -11.76 11.00 22.74
CA PHE A 177 -12.32 12.07 21.88
C PHE A 177 -11.29 13.13 21.49
N PRO A 178 -10.09 12.73 20.97
CA PRO A 178 -8.98 13.67 20.79
C PRO A 178 -9.29 14.80 19.79
N LEU A 179 -9.95 14.47 18.68
CA LEU A 179 -10.34 15.43 17.64
C LEU A 179 -11.44 16.38 18.13
N ALA A 180 -12.44 15.87 18.82
CA ALA A 180 -13.52 16.71 19.36
C ALA A 180 -12.97 17.74 20.34
N ILE A 181 -12.10 17.32 21.27
CA ILE A 181 -11.48 18.21 22.23
C ILE A 181 -10.64 19.30 21.55
N PHE A 182 -9.88 18.94 20.52
CA PHE A 182 -9.06 19.87 19.75
C PHE A 182 -9.91 20.85 18.94
N ILE A 183 -10.94 20.35 18.21
CA ILE A 183 -11.80 21.18 17.34
C ILE A 183 -12.68 22.13 18.16
N PHE A 184 -13.27 21.67 19.26
CA PHE A 184 -14.15 22.48 20.10
C PHE A 184 -13.39 23.40 21.09
N GLY A 185 -12.06 23.41 21.04
CA GLY A 185 -11.23 24.32 21.80
C GLY A 185 -11.15 24.04 23.31
N PHE A 186 -11.56 22.85 23.76
CA PHE A 186 -11.43 22.46 25.17
C PHE A 186 -9.96 22.31 25.60
N ASP A 187 -9.09 21.92 24.65
CA ASP A 187 -7.65 21.86 24.84
C ASP A 187 -6.93 22.05 23.48
N GLY A 188 -6.63 23.28 23.13
CA GLY A 188 -5.88 23.64 21.92
C GLY A 188 -4.35 23.59 22.09
N THR A 189 -3.86 22.92 23.13
CA THR A 189 -2.43 22.84 23.42
C THR A 189 -1.68 21.99 22.39
N THR A 190 -0.38 22.25 22.24
CA THR A 190 0.52 21.43 21.42
C THR A 190 0.55 19.97 21.87
N ASN A 191 0.35 19.70 23.16
CA ASN A 191 0.28 18.34 23.71
C ASN A 191 -0.94 17.56 23.18
N GLN A 192 -2.10 18.22 23.04
CA GLN A 192 -3.28 17.58 22.46
C GLN A 192 -3.06 17.23 20.99
N PHE A 193 -2.40 18.09 20.22
CA PHE A 193 -2.01 17.79 18.84
C PHE A 193 -1.06 16.58 18.76
N TYR A 194 -0.06 16.50 19.64
CA TYR A 194 0.85 15.36 19.69
C TYR A 194 0.13 14.06 20.07
N LEU A 195 -0.85 14.13 20.96
CA LEU A 195 -1.69 12.98 21.31
C LEU A 195 -2.51 12.49 20.10
N ILE A 196 -3.04 13.40 19.27
CA ILE A 196 -3.72 13.03 18.02
C ILE A 196 -2.76 12.28 17.10
N LEU A 197 -1.54 12.77 16.89
CA LEU A 197 -0.54 12.10 16.03
C LEU A 197 -0.11 10.74 16.59
N TYR A 198 -0.03 10.60 17.91
CA TYR A 198 0.21 9.30 18.57
C TYR A 198 -0.91 8.31 18.28
N ILE A 199 -2.17 8.71 18.44
CA ILE A 199 -3.33 7.85 18.18
C ILE A 199 -3.40 7.48 16.68
N VAL A 200 -3.16 8.44 15.79
CA VAL A 200 -3.11 8.17 14.33
C VAL A 200 -2.02 7.16 14.02
N SER A 201 -0.85 7.24 14.66
CA SER A 201 0.24 6.25 14.48
C SER A 201 -0.17 4.87 14.99
N ALA A 202 -0.87 4.78 16.13
CA ALA A 202 -1.36 3.53 16.69
C ALA A 202 -2.40 2.85 15.78
N VAL A 203 -3.40 3.61 15.35
CA VAL A 203 -4.44 3.13 14.41
C VAL A 203 -3.80 2.75 13.07
N GLY A 204 -2.87 3.58 12.58
CA GLY A 204 -2.11 3.32 11.35
C GLY A 204 -1.32 2.02 11.44
N MET A 205 -0.65 1.74 12.55
CA MET A 205 0.09 0.50 12.78
C MET A 205 -0.83 -0.73 12.71
N LEU A 206 -1.95 -0.70 13.42
CA LEU A 206 -2.91 -1.81 13.41
C LEU A 206 -3.49 -2.03 12.01
N TYR A 207 -3.95 -0.97 11.36
CA TYR A 207 -4.57 -1.05 10.05
C TYR A 207 -3.58 -1.54 8.97
N THR A 208 -2.39 -0.92 8.88
CA THR A 208 -1.37 -1.32 7.91
C THR A 208 -0.81 -2.70 8.20
N GLY A 209 -0.72 -3.09 9.48
CA GLY A 209 -0.29 -4.43 9.90
C GLY A 209 -1.25 -5.53 9.42
N VAL A 210 -2.56 -5.36 9.64
CA VAL A 210 -3.58 -6.29 9.15
C VAL A 210 -3.55 -6.40 7.63
N LEU A 211 -3.50 -5.27 6.92
CA LEU A 211 -3.41 -5.27 5.46
C LEU A 211 -2.11 -5.90 4.95
N CYS A 212 -0.99 -5.64 5.63
CA CYS A 212 0.30 -6.20 5.28
C CYS A 212 0.27 -7.74 5.37
N ILE A 213 -0.19 -8.27 6.49
CA ILE A 213 -0.35 -9.73 6.68
C ILE A 213 -1.28 -10.32 5.63
N TYR A 214 -2.46 -9.70 5.42
CA TYR A 214 -3.43 -10.18 4.42
C TYR A 214 -2.84 -10.26 3.02
N HIS A 215 -2.24 -9.18 2.53
CA HIS A 215 -1.69 -9.15 1.17
C HIS A 215 -0.43 -10.01 1.01
N PHE A 216 0.43 -10.12 2.04
CA PHE A 216 1.54 -11.06 2.02
C PHE A 216 1.04 -12.52 1.95
N CYS A 217 0.01 -12.89 2.69
CA CYS A 217 -0.61 -14.21 2.59
C CYS A 217 -1.16 -14.46 1.18
N LEU A 218 -1.80 -13.47 0.54
CA LEU A 218 -2.24 -13.61 -0.85
C LEU A 218 -1.06 -13.86 -1.79
N VAL A 219 0.01 -13.10 -1.67
CA VAL A 219 1.22 -13.26 -2.49
C VAL A 219 1.83 -14.65 -2.30
N LEU A 220 2.00 -15.11 -1.05
CA LEU A 220 2.58 -16.43 -0.75
C LEU A 220 1.74 -17.56 -1.33
N ASN A 221 0.43 -17.41 -1.38
CA ASN A 221 -0.50 -18.39 -1.97
C ASN A 221 -0.72 -18.20 -3.48
N GLY A 222 -0.07 -17.22 -4.12
CA GLY A 222 -0.22 -16.93 -5.55
C GLY A 222 -1.57 -16.37 -5.96
N ASN A 223 -2.37 -15.92 -5.01
CA ASN A 223 -3.73 -15.42 -5.19
C ASN A 223 -3.80 -13.89 -5.27
N ILE A 224 -4.90 -13.41 -5.80
CA ILE A 224 -5.38 -12.03 -5.67
C ILE A 224 -6.65 -12.03 -4.81
N ALA A 225 -7.02 -10.86 -4.26
CA ALA A 225 -8.15 -10.75 -3.33
C ALA A 225 -9.45 -11.37 -3.88
N ASN A 226 -9.76 -11.13 -5.17
CA ASN A 226 -10.94 -11.71 -5.81
C ASN A 226 -10.92 -13.25 -5.90
N GLU A 227 -9.74 -13.84 -6.13
CA GLU A 227 -9.57 -15.30 -6.21
C GLU A 227 -9.68 -15.94 -4.83
N SER A 228 -9.09 -15.31 -3.83
CA SER A 228 -9.18 -15.74 -2.43
C SER A 228 -10.63 -15.75 -1.95
N ASN A 229 -11.39 -14.69 -2.23
CA ASN A 229 -12.81 -14.63 -1.88
C ASN A 229 -13.67 -15.71 -2.56
N LYS A 230 -13.25 -16.16 -3.75
CA LYS A 230 -13.91 -17.24 -4.52
C LYS A 230 -13.32 -18.63 -4.23
N LYS A 231 -12.36 -18.74 -3.29
CA LYS A 231 -11.65 -19.98 -2.95
C LYS A 231 -10.96 -20.64 -4.16
N ILE A 232 -10.44 -19.85 -5.09
CA ILE A 232 -9.72 -20.31 -6.28
C ILE A 232 -8.24 -20.40 -5.93
N HIS A 233 -7.64 -21.59 -5.98
CA HIS A 233 -6.24 -21.85 -5.62
C HIS A 233 -5.38 -22.40 -6.77
N ILE A 234 -5.91 -22.42 -7.99
CA ILE A 234 -5.25 -23.01 -9.16
C ILE A 234 -3.96 -22.30 -9.60
N TYR A 235 -3.74 -21.07 -9.11
CA TYR A 235 -2.58 -20.25 -9.47
C TYR A 235 -1.40 -20.37 -8.50
N ASN A 236 -1.50 -21.23 -7.48
CA ASN A 236 -0.43 -21.43 -6.51
C ASN A 236 0.68 -22.30 -7.12
N LEU A 237 1.82 -21.67 -7.38
CA LEU A 237 3.03 -22.30 -7.94
C LEU A 237 4.08 -22.64 -6.86
N GLY A 238 3.73 -22.46 -5.58
CA GLY A 238 4.62 -22.51 -4.44
C GLY A 238 5.22 -21.14 -4.11
N TRP A 239 5.45 -20.87 -2.82
CA TRP A 239 5.75 -19.54 -2.29
C TRP A 239 6.89 -18.78 -2.99
N LYS A 240 8.00 -19.47 -3.32
CA LYS A 240 9.16 -18.83 -4.01
C LYS A 240 8.77 -18.32 -5.40
N GLN A 241 8.02 -19.11 -6.16
CA GLN A 241 7.59 -18.70 -7.50
C GLN A 241 6.49 -17.64 -7.41
N ASN A 242 5.57 -17.76 -6.45
CA ASN A 242 4.51 -16.78 -6.22
C ASN A 242 5.08 -15.40 -5.87
N VAL A 243 6.11 -15.36 -5.05
CA VAL A 243 6.83 -14.10 -4.72
C VAL A 243 7.49 -13.51 -5.97
N LYS A 244 8.15 -14.34 -6.82
CA LYS A 244 8.73 -13.87 -8.09
C LYS A 244 7.69 -13.33 -9.07
N GLU A 245 6.47 -13.89 -9.07
CA GLU A 245 5.35 -13.42 -9.91
C GLU A 245 4.86 -11.99 -9.53
N VAL A 246 5.21 -11.52 -8.35
CA VAL A 246 4.85 -10.17 -7.86
C VAL A 246 6.08 -9.26 -7.82
N LEU A 247 7.19 -9.69 -7.22
CA LEU A 247 8.38 -8.88 -6.99
C LEU A 247 9.38 -8.95 -8.15
N GLY A 248 9.21 -9.91 -9.07
CA GLY A 248 10.10 -10.13 -10.20
C GLY A 248 11.35 -10.96 -9.87
N ASN A 249 12.21 -11.15 -10.87
CA ASN A 249 13.37 -12.04 -10.77
C ASN A 249 14.39 -11.59 -9.71
N ARG A 250 14.50 -10.29 -9.45
CA ARG A 250 15.37 -9.71 -8.42
C ARG A 250 14.61 -9.41 -7.14
N TRP A 251 13.66 -10.25 -6.75
CA TRP A 251 12.77 -10.07 -5.61
C TRP A 251 13.52 -9.72 -4.31
N TYR A 252 14.71 -10.26 -4.10
CA TYR A 252 15.55 -10.02 -2.92
C TYR A 252 16.15 -8.60 -2.84
N LEU A 253 16.21 -7.84 -3.95
CA LEU A 253 16.70 -6.46 -3.99
C LEU A 253 15.56 -5.44 -3.96
N THR A 254 14.33 -5.83 -4.33
CA THR A 254 13.20 -4.88 -4.44
C THR A 254 12.76 -4.28 -3.10
N TRP A 255 13.25 -4.86 -2.01
CA TRP A 255 13.03 -4.36 -0.64
C TRP A 255 13.83 -3.10 -0.32
N THR A 256 14.95 -2.86 -1.01
CA THR A 256 15.84 -1.76 -0.64
C THR A 256 15.40 -0.43 -1.26
N LEU A 257 15.01 -0.43 -2.54
CA LEU A 257 14.68 0.80 -3.25
C LEU A 257 13.60 0.57 -4.33
N PRO A 258 12.65 1.51 -4.49
CA PRO A 258 11.52 1.36 -5.42
C PRO A 258 11.93 1.34 -6.90
N TYR A 259 13.02 1.99 -7.28
CA TYR A 259 13.48 2.09 -8.66
C TYR A 259 14.34 0.91 -9.14
N ILE A 260 14.64 -0.07 -8.31
CA ILE A 260 15.34 -1.28 -8.74
C ILE A 260 14.53 -2.01 -9.80
N LYS A 261 15.13 -2.17 -10.98
CA LYS A 261 14.51 -2.90 -12.08
C LYS A 261 14.52 -4.41 -11.74
N SER A 262 13.33 -4.98 -11.62
CA SER A 262 13.12 -6.41 -11.45
C SER A 262 12.07 -6.84 -12.47
N GLN A 263 12.50 -7.60 -13.47
CA GLN A 263 11.62 -8.09 -14.53
C GLN A 263 10.64 -9.11 -13.95
N LEU A 264 9.36 -8.90 -14.23
CA LEU A 264 8.33 -9.89 -13.94
C LEU A 264 8.51 -11.10 -14.86
N PRO A 265 8.19 -12.33 -14.43
CA PRO A 265 8.21 -13.51 -15.29
C PRO A 265 7.34 -13.27 -16.52
N HIS A 266 7.70 -13.93 -17.64
CA HIS A 266 7.06 -13.69 -18.93
C HIS A 266 5.55 -13.97 -18.88
N ASN A 267 4.75 -13.18 -19.60
CA ASN A 267 3.28 -13.20 -19.60
C ASN A 267 2.66 -14.59 -19.86
N ASP A 268 3.37 -15.49 -20.55
CA ASP A 268 2.90 -16.86 -20.81
C ASP A 268 2.65 -17.66 -19.53
N LYS A 269 3.32 -17.30 -18.41
CA LYS A 269 3.13 -17.99 -17.13
C LYS A 269 1.94 -17.43 -16.33
N LEU A 270 1.50 -16.20 -16.60
CA LEU A 270 0.31 -15.61 -15.96
C LEU A 270 -0.96 -16.40 -16.25
N TYR A 271 -0.97 -17.12 -17.37
CA TYR A 271 -2.13 -17.86 -17.88
C TYR A 271 -1.96 -19.37 -17.77
N LYS A 272 -0.79 -19.87 -17.28
CA LYS A 272 -0.61 -21.32 -17.06
C LYS A 272 -1.36 -21.72 -15.80
N PHE A 273 -2.44 -22.45 -16.02
CA PHE A 273 -3.09 -23.26 -14.99
C PHE A 273 -2.11 -24.36 -14.57
N LYS A 274 -2.00 -24.65 -13.27
CA LYS A 274 -1.46 -25.91 -12.83
C LYS A 274 -2.41 -26.96 -13.44
N LYS A 275 -1.99 -27.69 -14.50
CA LYS A 275 -2.69 -28.87 -14.91
C LYS A 275 -2.74 -29.76 -13.66
N ILE A 276 -3.92 -29.89 -13.09
CA ILE A 276 -4.19 -30.92 -12.10
C ILE A 276 -4.00 -32.19 -12.90
N LEU A 277 -2.85 -32.83 -12.69
CA LEU A 277 -2.65 -34.18 -13.15
C LEU A 277 -3.74 -34.98 -12.46
N GLN A 278 -4.71 -35.40 -13.28
CA GLN A 278 -5.63 -36.48 -12.95
C GLN A 278 -4.86 -37.74 -12.62
#